data_8afdb5d5629ff1f174a3712a6bb38635
#
_entry.id   8afdb5d5629ff1f174a3712a6bb38635
#
_cell.length_a   1.000
_cell.length_b   1.000
_cell.length_c   1.000
_cell.angle_alpha   90.00
_cell.angle_beta   90.00
_cell.angle_gamma   90.00
#
_symmetry.space_group_name_H-M   'P 1'
#
loop_
_entity.id
_entity.type
_entity.pdbx_description
1 polymer ?
#
loop_
_entity_poly.entity_id
_entity_poly.type
_entity_poly.pdbx_seq_one_letter_code
_entity_poly.pdbx_strand_id
1 'polypeptide(L)'
;LRMSRGLGDVYKRQVRTNIQYMLQEGQKVILFTSTTPGEGKSFNAANLAVSFAFMDRKTVIVGMDIRKPGLNRMFALSHKERGITQYLASPKDTDLLSLCQQSSISPNLYILPGGSIPPNPTELVARQSLDQAIEILKEHFDYIILDTAPIGMVTDTRLIARVADLSVYVCRADYTHKSDYELINELKHDEKLPNLCTLINGINMDKRKNGYYYGYGKYGKYGKYGYGKKYGYGYGYGYGKDNKK
;
A
#
# COMPACT_ATOMS: atom_id res chain seq x y z
N LEU A 1 1.65 -14.88 4.35
CA LEU A 1 0.73 -14.14 3.48
C LEU A 1 -0.04 -15.15 2.62
N ARG A 2 -1.26 -15.47 3.01
CA ARG A 2 -2.15 -16.25 2.13
C ARG A 2 -2.54 -15.35 0.97
N MET A 3 -1.84 -15.49 -0.16
CA MET A 3 -2.28 -14.87 -1.42
C MET A 3 -3.52 -15.62 -1.89
N SER A 4 -4.69 -14.97 -1.84
CA SER A 4 -5.92 -15.53 -2.41
C SER A 4 -5.75 -15.60 -3.92
N ARG A 5 -5.75 -16.81 -4.49
CA ARG A 5 -5.82 -17.00 -5.95
C ARG A 5 -7.23 -16.58 -6.41
N GLY A 6 -7.33 -15.71 -7.41
CA GLY A 6 -8.60 -15.32 -8.01
C GLY A 6 -8.90 -13.81 -7.95
N LEU A 7 -10.15 -13.44 -7.66
CA LEU A 7 -10.62 -12.04 -7.65
C LEU A 7 -9.72 -11.09 -6.84
N GLY A 8 -9.16 -11.55 -5.72
CA GLY A 8 -8.23 -10.76 -4.92
C GLY A 8 -6.96 -10.32 -5.66
N ASP A 9 -6.45 -11.13 -6.58
CA ASP A 9 -5.24 -10.81 -7.34
C ASP A 9 -5.51 -9.74 -8.41
N VAL A 10 -6.72 -9.72 -8.97
CA VAL A 10 -7.13 -8.68 -9.95
C VAL A 10 -7.13 -7.31 -9.27
N TYR A 11 -7.71 -7.19 -8.08
CA TYR A 11 -7.75 -5.91 -7.34
C TYR A 11 -6.36 -5.44 -6.93
N LYS A 12 -5.47 -6.34 -6.50
CA LYS A 12 -4.10 -5.99 -6.15
C LYS A 12 -3.32 -5.44 -7.35
N ARG A 13 -3.50 -6.06 -8.53
CA ARG A 13 -2.91 -5.57 -9.79
C ARG A 13 -3.46 -4.21 -10.16
N GLN A 14 -4.76 -3.98 -9.99
CA GLN A 14 -5.38 -2.68 -10.26
C GLN A 14 -4.86 -1.58 -9.33
N VAL A 15 -4.76 -1.85 -8.02
CA VAL A 15 -4.16 -0.91 -7.05
C VAL A 15 -2.73 -0.57 -7.46
N ARG A 16 -1.90 -1.58 -7.80
CA ARG A 16 -0.54 -1.36 -8.29
C ARG A 16 -0.51 -0.46 -9.53
N THR A 17 -1.33 -0.78 -10.53
CA THR A 17 -1.38 0.00 -11.78
C THR A 17 -1.79 1.44 -11.50
N ASN A 18 -2.80 1.67 -10.67
CA ASN A 18 -3.23 3.03 -10.30
C ASN A 18 -2.10 3.80 -9.60
N ILE A 19 -1.39 3.16 -8.67
CA ILE A 19 -0.25 3.77 -7.97
C ILE A 19 0.87 4.12 -8.95
N GLN A 20 1.18 3.23 -9.91
CA GLN A 20 2.18 3.51 -10.95
C GLN A 20 1.82 4.74 -11.80
N TYR A 21 0.54 4.94 -12.12
CA TYR A 21 0.09 6.13 -12.85
C TYR A 21 0.13 7.42 -12.03
N MET A 22 0.10 7.31 -10.69
CA MET A 22 0.17 8.47 -9.80
C MET A 22 1.61 8.89 -9.51
N LEU A 23 2.56 7.99 -9.64
CA LEU A 23 3.98 8.27 -9.46
C LEU A 23 4.55 8.95 -10.72
N GLN A 24 5.32 10.01 -10.53
CA GLN A 24 6.09 10.67 -11.57
C GLN A 24 7.43 9.95 -11.80
N GLU A 25 8.12 10.29 -12.87
CA GLU A 25 9.45 9.76 -13.14
C GLU A 25 10.42 10.07 -12.00
N GLY A 26 11.15 9.06 -11.54
CA GLY A 26 12.06 9.16 -10.39
C GLY A 26 11.42 9.00 -9.01
N GLN A 27 10.10 9.06 -8.90
CA GLN A 27 9.39 8.81 -7.65
C GLN A 27 9.31 7.31 -7.33
N LYS A 28 9.70 6.94 -6.10
CA LYS A 28 9.84 5.53 -5.67
C LYS A 28 9.24 5.23 -4.30
N VAL A 29 8.99 6.26 -3.48
CA VAL A 29 8.66 6.11 -2.05
C VAL A 29 7.16 6.25 -1.83
N ILE A 30 6.53 5.15 -1.40
CA ILE A 30 5.08 5.06 -1.19
C ILE A 30 4.81 4.82 0.29
N LEU A 31 4.14 5.76 0.93
CA LEU A 31 3.76 5.69 2.35
C LEU A 31 2.35 5.14 2.51
N PHE A 32 2.17 4.19 3.43
CA PHE A 32 0.88 3.68 3.85
C PHE A 32 0.54 4.10 5.26
N THR A 33 -0.64 4.71 5.44
CA THR A 33 -1.19 5.06 6.74
C THR A 33 -2.70 4.82 6.80
N SER A 34 -3.31 5.10 7.96
CA SER A 34 -4.75 4.97 8.20
C SER A 34 -5.16 5.86 9.39
N THR A 35 -6.45 6.02 9.67
CA THR A 35 -6.90 6.74 10.86
C THR A 35 -6.58 5.96 12.13
N THR A 36 -6.98 4.67 12.16
CA THR A 36 -6.93 3.80 13.33
C THR A 36 -6.28 2.45 13.01
N PRO A 37 -5.88 1.68 14.03
CA PRO A 37 -5.43 0.30 13.83
C PRO A 37 -6.56 -0.59 13.26
N GLY A 38 -6.21 -1.62 12.48
CA GLY A 38 -7.18 -2.60 11.98
C GLY A 38 -7.82 -2.25 10.63
N GLU A 39 -7.51 -1.10 10.02
CA GLU A 39 -8.01 -0.71 8.69
C GLU A 39 -7.33 -1.46 7.54
N GLY A 40 -6.21 -2.11 7.81
CA GLY A 40 -5.51 -2.99 6.85
C GLY A 40 -4.34 -2.32 6.12
N LYS A 41 -3.76 -1.24 6.65
CA LYS A 41 -2.61 -0.54 6.06
C LYS A 41 -1.44 -1.48 5.77
N SER A 42 -0.92 -2.19 6.78
CA SER A 42 0.21 -3.11 6.64
C SER A 42 -0.07 -4.28 5.69
N PHE A 43 -1.32 -4.78 5.69
CA PHE A 43 -1.75 -5.81 4.75
C PHE A 43 -1.70 -5.32 3.30
N ASN A 44 -2.20 -4.11 3.03
CA ASN A 44 -2.19 -3.55 1.68
C ASN A 44 -0.78 -3.13 1.26
N ALA A 45 0.02 -2.56 2.16
CA ALA A 45 1.43 -2.24 1.93
C ALA A 45 2.23 -3.49 1.53
N ALA A 46 2.10 -4.58 2.28
CA ALA A 46 2.77 -5.85 1.99
C ALA A 46 2.31 -6.46 0.65
N ASN A 47 1.01 -6.45 0.35
CA ASN A 47 0.49 -6.95 -0.93
C ASN A 47 0.96 -6.11 -2.12
N LEU A 48 1.08 -4.78 -1.97
CA LEU A 48 1.63 -3.92 -3.01
C LEU A 48 3.11 -4.24 -3.25
N ALA A 49 3.91 -4.36 -2.18
CA ALA A 49 5.33 -4.71 -2.27
C ALA A 49 5.53 -6.05 -3.01
N VAL A 50 4.77 -7.09 -2.64
CA VAL A 50 4.77 -8.38 -3.33
C VAL A 50 4.36 -8.24 -4.80
N SER A 51 3.35 -7.40 -5.10
CA SER A 51 2.87 -7.19 -6.46
C SER A 51 3.90 -6.51 -7.36
N PHE A 52 4.71 -5.59 -6.83
CA PHE A 52 5.84 -5.00 -7.57
C PHE A 52 6.98 -6.01 -7.78
N ALA A 53 7.33 -6.77 -6.72
CA ALA A 53 8.38 -7.77 -6.80
C ALA A 53 8.09 -8.87 -7.84
N PHE A 54 6.81 -9.22 -8.06
CA PHE A 54 6.38 -10.14 -9.12
C PHE A 54 6.40 -9.55 -10.54
N MET A 55 6.70 -8.26 -10.68
CA MET A 55 7.00 -7.62 -11.96
C MET A 55 8.49 -7.40 -12.17
N ASP A 56 9.31 -8.19 -11.50
CA ASP A 56 10.78 -8.09 -11.54
C ASP A 56 11.29 -6.70 -11.13
N ARG A 57 10.53 -6.00 -10.25
CA ARG A 57 10.93 -4.74 -9.66
C ARG A 57 11.52 -4.97 -8.26
N LYS A 58 12.77 -4.58 -8.08
CA LYS A 58 13.44 -4.72 -6.79
C LYS A 58 12.77 -3.81 -5.77
N THR A 59 12.08 -4.39 -4.82
CA THR A 59 11.18 -3.67 -3.91
C THR A 59 11.56 -3.94 -2.46
N VAL A 60 11.59 -2.89 -1.64
CA VAL A 60 11.73 -3.01 -0.19
C VAL A 60 10.49 -2.50 0.52
N ILE A 61 10.00 -3.27 1.51
CA ILE A 61 9.01 -2.79 2.47
C ILE A 61 9.69 -2.48 3.80
N VAL A 62 9.48 -1.28 4.31
CA VAL A 62 10.10 -0.75 5.51
C VAL A 62 9.07 -0.62 6.63
N GLY A 63 9.34 -1.23 7.78
CA GLY A 63 8.49 -1.16 8.97
C GLY A 63 8.70 0.15 9.73
N MET A 64 7.99 1.19 9.35
CA MET A 64 8.05 2.50 9.98
C MET A 64 7.04 2.68 11.12
N ASP A 65 6.18 1.69 11.41
CA ASP A 65 5.45 1.60 12.67
C ASP A 65 6.40 1.05 13.76
N ILE A 66 7.34 1.89 14.19
CA ILE A 66 8.37 1.53 15.17
C ILE A 66 7.85 1.43 16.61
N ARG A 67 6.57 1.78 16.84
CA ARG A 67 5.89 1.62 18.14
C ARG A 67 5.25 0.24 18.27
N LYS A 68 4.71 -0.30 17.16
CA LYS A 68 4.07 -1.62 17.10
C LYS A 68 4.52 -2.38 15.84
N PRO A 69 5.79 -2.83 15.75
CA PRO A 69 6.33 -3.46 14.56
C PRO A 69 5.55 -4.72 14.19
N GLY A 70 4.86 -4.70 13.03
CA GLY A 70 3.98 -5.78 12.57
C GLY A 70 4.56 -6.64 11.45
N LEU A 71 5.49 -6.10 10.67
CA LEU A 71 6.06 -6.79 9.50
C LEU A 71 6.80 -8.08 9.85
N ASN A 72 7.48 -8.13 11.00
CA ASN A 72 8.20 -9.32 11.47
C ASN A 72 7.30 -10.55 11.53
N ARG A 73 6.07 -10.37 12.04
CA ARG A 73 5.07 -11.44 12.13
C ARG A 73 4.50 -11.78 10.75
N MET A 74 4.28 -10.77 9.92
CA MET A 74 3.67 -10.94 8.59
C MET A 74 4.57 -11.72 7.63
N PHE A 75 5.87 -11.47 7.68
CA PHE A 75 6.87 -12.12 6.83
C PHE A 75 7.64 -13.26 7.52
N ALA A 76 7.25 -13.63 8.75
CA ALA A 76 7.89 -14.68 9.55
C ALA A 76 9.41 -14.49 9.69
N LEU A 77 9.87 -13.26 9.96
CA LEU A 77 11.29 -12.93 10.06
C LEU A 77 11.90 -13.49 11.34
N SER A 78 13.13 -13.99 11.25
CA SER A 78 13.87 -14.59 12.36
C SER A 78 14.54 -13.55 13.28
N HIS A 79 15.07 -12.47 12.69
CA HIS A 79 15.80 -11.43 13.42
C HIS A 79 14.92 -10.22 13.72
N LYS A 80 14.11 -10.30 14.79
CA LYS A 80 13.11 -9.31 15.15
C LYS A 80 13.67 -7.99 15.70
N GLU A 81 14.88 -8.05 16.28
CA GLU A 81 15.49 -6.90 16.95
C GLU A 81 16.32 -6.01 16.02
N ARG A 82 16.73 -6.54 14.85
CA ARG A 82 17.49 -5.79 13.85
C ARG A 82 16.54 -5.11 12.88
N GLY A 83 16.73 -3.81 12.66
CA GLY A 83 15.87 -3.06 11.74
C GLY A 83 16.23 -1.59 11.65
N ILE A 84 15.34 -0.81 11.02
CA ILE A 84 15.62 0.59 10.69
C ILE A 84 15.91 1.45 11.93
N THR A 85 15.32 1.17 13.09
CA THR A 85 15.59 1.93 14.32
C THR A 85 17.05 1.89 14.73
N GLN A 86 17.77 0.79 14.45
CA GLN A 86 19.20 0.67 14.69
C GLN A 86 19.99 1.65 13.81
N TYR A 87 19.67 1.70 12.52
CA TYR A 87 20.30 2.65 11.60
C TYR A 87 19.99 4.11 11.98
N LEU A 88 18.70 4.41 12.25
CA LEU A 88 18.30 5.78 12.63
C LEU A 88 19.02 6.28 13.89
N ALA A 89 19.32 5.38 14.83
CA ALA A 89 20.04 5.72 16.06
C ALA A 89 21.54 5.96 15.81
N SER A 90 22.18 5.12 14.98
CA SER A 90 23.63 5.11 14.74
C SER A 90 23.95 4.90 13.25
N PRO A 91 23.70 5.90 12.38
CA PRO A 91 23.85 5.73 10.93
C PRO A 91 25.30 5.53 10.48
N LYS A 92 26.29 5.99 11.28
CA LYS A 92 27.72 5.82 10.95
C LYS A 92 28.23 4.42 11.22
N ASP A 93 27.62 3.71 12.20
CA ASP A 93 28.07 2.42 12.69
C ASP A 93 27.21 1.26 12.18
N THR A 94 26.20 1.54 11.35
CA THR A 94 25.24 0.57 10.90
C THR A 94 25.16 0.56 9.38
N ASP A 95 25.39 -0.57 8.75
CA ASP A 95 25.10 -0.77 7.34
C ASP A 95 23.61 -1.03 7.14
N LEU A 96 22.89 -0.08 6.52
CA LEU A 96 21.45 -0.15 6.27
C LEU A 96 21.07 -1.36 5.42
N LEU A 97 21.85 -1.65 4.40
CA LEU A 97 21.52 -2.72 3.45
C LEU A 97 21.65 -4.09 4.10
N SER A 98 22.57 -4.26 5.08
CA SER A 98 22.70 -5.49 5.86
C SER A 98 21.49 -5.80 6.75
N LEU A 99 20.64 -4.79 7.01
CA LEU A 99 19.39 -4.93 7.76
C LEU A 99 18.22 -5.40 6.87
N CYS A 100 18.35 -5.24 5.55
CA CYS A 100 17.33 -5.66 4.59
C CYS A 100 17.38 -7.20 4.42
N GLN A 101 16.28 -7.86 4.75
CA GLN A 101 16.15 -9.32 4.63
C GLN A 101 15.42 -9.68 3.34
N GLN A 102 16.01 -10.53 2.50
CA GLN A 102 15.35 -11.03 1.30
C GLN A 102 14.19 -11.95 1.69
N SER A 103 13.05 -11.79 1.05
CA SER A 103 11.85 -12.60 1.32
C SER A 103 11.93 -13.96 0.60
N SER A 104 11.38 -14.99 1.23
CA SER A 104 11.14 -16.29 0.57
C SER A 104 10.03 -16.25 -0.50
N ILE A 105 9.25 -15.16 -0.56
CA ILE A 105 8.12 -15.00 -1.51
C ILE A 105 8.62 -14.67 -2.92
N SER A 106 9.64 -13.82 -3.03
CA SER A 106 10.24 -13.40 -4.30
C SER A 106 11.68 -12.95 -4.08
N PRO A 107 12.61 -13.25 -5.00
CA PRO A 107 13.98 -12.76 -4.93
C PRO A 107 14.10 -11.23 -5.06
N ASN A 108 13.07 -10.58 -5.61
CA ASN A 108 13.02 -9.13 -5.78
C ASN A 108 12.34 -8.42 -4.59
N LEU A 109 11.88 -9.15 -3.55
CA LEU A 109 11.25 -8.58 -2.37
C LEU A 109 12.20 -8.60 -1.18
N TYR A 110 12.39 -7.42 -0.59
CA TYR A 110 13.16 -7.22 0.63
C TYR A 110 12.32 -6.61 1.73
N ILE A 111 12.61 -6.99 2.96
CA ILE A 111 11.95 -6.46 4.16
C ILE A 111 13.01 -5.79 5.02
N LEU A 112 12.81 -4.52 5.34
CA LEU A 112 13.56 -3.81 6.37
C LEU A 112 12.65 -3.66 7.59
N PRO A 113 12.83 -4.48 8.62
CA PRO A 113 11.97 -4.44 9.81
C PRO A 113 12.08 -3.12 10.58
N GLY A 114 11.11 -2.85 11.46
CA GLY A 114 11.19 -1.72 12.39
C GLY A 114 12.37 -1.84 13.36
N GLY A 115 12.66 -3.07 13.80
CA GLY A 115 13.67 -3.34 14.81
C GLY A 115 13.12 -3.22 16.24
N SER A 116 14.03 -3.03 17.21
CA SER A 116 13.68 -2.82 18.61
C SER A 116 12.91 -1.50 18.80
N ILE A 117 11.94 -1.51 19.69
CA ILE A 117 11.14 -0.31 20.01
C ILE A 117 12.04 0.71 20.73
N PRO A 118 12.25 1.90 20.14
CA PRO A 118 13.10 2.91 20.77
C PRO A 118 12.36 3.62 21.91
N PRO A 119 13.08 4.20 22.88
CA PRO A 119 12.48 4.98 23.96
C PRO A 119 11.82 6.27 23.45
N ASN A 120 12.38 6.88 22.39
CA ASN A 120 11.93 8.15 21.82
C ASN A 120 11.61 8.00 20.32
N PRO A 121 10.47 7.37 19.96
CA PRO A 121 10.14 7.08 18.55
C PRO A 121 10.03 8.35 17.70
N THR A 122 9.36 9.37 18.19
CA THR A 122 9.11 10.62 17.45
C THR A 122 10.41 11.36 17.10
N GLU A 123 11.30 11.52 18.08
CA GLU A 123 12.59 12.17 17.89
C GLU A 123 13.48 11.37 16.94
N LEU A 124 13.39 10.05 17.00
CA LEU A 124 14.19 9.18 16.13
C LEU A 124 13.82 9.34 14.66
N VAL A 125 12.52 9.34 14.33
CA VAL A 125 12.06 9.53 12.94
C VAL A 125 12.21 10.97 12.44
N ALA A 126 12.35 11.95 13.34
CA ALA A 126 12.60 13.34 12.99
C ALA A 126 14.05 13.61 12.54
N ARG A 127 14.99 12.70 12.86
CA ARG A 127 16.41 12.86 12.52
C ARG A 127 16.65 12.83 11.01
N GLN A 128 17.72 13.50 10.58
CA GLN A 128 18.22 13.48 9.20
C GLN A 128 18.67 12.08 8.75
N SER A 129 18.94 11.17 9.69
CA SER A 129 19.26 9.78 9.38
C SER A 129 18.12 9.05 8.64
N LEU A 130 16.85 9.49 8.79
CA LEU A 130 15.75 8.95 7.98
C LEU A 130 15.90 9.37 6.51
N ASP A 131 16.23 10.63 6.25
CA ASP A 131 16.43 11.14 4.89
C ASP A 131 17.60 10.40 4.22
N GLN A 132 18.70 10.21 4.95
CA GLN A 132 19.87 9.44 4.48
C GLN A 132 19.49 7.96 4.19
N ALA A 133 18.70 7.34 5.06
CA ALA A 133 18.25 5.97 4.84
C ALA A 133 17.45 5.83 3.54
N ILE A 134 16.52 6.77 3.29
CA ILE A 134 15.70 6.75 2.08
C ILE A 134 16.55 6.99 0.82
N GLU A 135 17.51 7.88 0.83
CA GLU A 135 18.43 8.07 -0.32
C GLU A 135 19.23 6.80 -0.61
N ILE A 136 19.80 6.14 0.40
CA ILE A 136 20.48 4.85 0.23
C ILE A 136 19.53 3.81 -0.39
N LEU A 137 18.28 3.73 0.10
CA LEU A 137 17.32 2.77 -0.44
C LEU A 137 16.92 3.09 -1.88
N LYS A 138 16.81 4.37 -2.26
CA LYS A 138 16.50 4.79 -3.64
C LYS A 138 17.57 4.37 -4.65
N GLU A 139 18.83 4.27 -4.24
CA GLU A 139 19.91 3.79 -5.09
C GLU A 139 19.83 2.29 -5.39
N HIS A 140 19.24 1.50 -4.48
CA HIS A 140 19.26 0.05 -4.51
C HIS A 140 17.93 -0.61 -4.88
N PHE A 141 16.81 0.12 -4.81
CA PHE A 141 15.46 -0.39 -5.03
C PHE A 141 14.67 0.45 -6.03
N ASP A 142 13.80 -0.22 -6.81
CA ASP A 142 12.87 0.44 -7.72
C ASP A 142 11.67 1.03 -6.98
N TYR A 143 11.22 0.37 -5.90
CA TYR A 143 10.12 0.82 -5.05
C TYR A 143 10.44 0.64 -3.57
N ILE A 144 10.06 1.64 -2.78
CA ILE A 144 10.21 1.69 -1.32
C ILE A 144 8.82 1.88 -0.73
N ILE A 145 8.33 0.90 0.04
CA ILE A 145 7.02 0.93 0.66
C ILE A 145 7.18 1.17 2.15
N LEU A 146 6.67 2.29 2.66
CA LEU A 146 6.74 2.65 4.07
C LEU A 146 5.43 2.24 4.77
N ASP A 147 5.47 1.22 5.63
CA ASP A 147 4.33 0.83 6.49
C ASP A 147 4.43 1.60 7.80
N THR A 148 3.63 2.67 7.96
CA THR A 148 3.69 3.58 9.11
C THR A 148 2.61 3.29 10.15
N ALA A 149 2.68 3.96 11.31
CA ALA A 149 1.60 3.96 12.30
C ALA A 149 0.35 4.71 11.80
N PRO A 150 -0.84 4.45 12.38
CA PRO A 150 -2.03 5.23 12.07
C PRO A 150 -1.85 6.72 12.39
N ILE A 151 -2.05 7.59 11.38
CA ILE A 151 -1.80 9.03 11.50
C ILE A 151 -2.77 9.73 12.47
N GLY A 152 -3.95 9.17 12.66
CA GLY A 152 -4.92 9.67 13.64
C GLY A 152 -4.51 9.44 15.10
N MET A 153 -3.51 8.59 15.35
CA MET A 153 -3.09 8.24 16.70
C MET A 153 -1.73 8.83 17.11
N VAL A 154 -0.82 9.02 16.15
CA VAL A 154 0.56 9.47 16.44
C VAL A 154 1.06 10.44 15.38
N THR A 155 1.95 11.32 15.80
CA THR A 155 2.56 12.34 14.94
C THR A 155 3.69 11.81 14.07
N ASP A 156 4.24 10.64 14.39
CA ASP A 156 5.40 10.04 13.70
C ASP A 156 5.18 9.95 12.18
N THR A 157 3.99 9.55 11.76
CA THR A 157 3.65 9.41 10.33
C THR A 157 3.71 10.73 9.58
N ARG A 158 3.35 11.86 10.23
CA ARG A 158 3.49 13.19 9.62
C ARG A 158 4.95 13.56 9.40
N LEU A 159 5.83 13.19 10.35
CA LEU A 159 7.27 13.41 10.22
C LEU A 159 7.90 12.53 9.15
N ILE A 160 7.44 11.29 9.03
CA ILE A 160 7.90 10.34 8.01
C ILE A 160 7.45 10.76 6.61
N ALA A 161 6.28 11.41 6.49
CA ALA A 161 5.71 11.81 5.21
C ALA A 161 6.62 12.72 4.37
N ARG A 162 7.57 13.46 5.01
CA ARG A 162 8.52 14.33 4.30
C ARG A 162 9.41 13.60 3.29
N VAL A 163 9.63 12.31 3.49
CA VAL A 163 10.48 11.48 2.60
C VAL A 163 9.67 10.65 1.60
N ALA A 164 8.33 10.75 1.62
CA ALA A 164 7.45 10.03 0.71
C ALA A 164 7.18 10.83 -0.56
N ASP A 165 6.96 10.12 -1.67
CA ASP A 165 6.54 10.70 -2.95
C ASP A 165 5.03 10.60 -3.14
N LEU A 166 4.40 9.55 -2.58
CA LEU A 166 2.98 9.26 -2.63
C LEU A 166 2.50 8.73 -1.29
N SER A 167 1.32 9.17 -0.86
CA SER A 167 0.69 8.72 0.38
C SER A 167 -0.61 7.98 0.10
N VAL A 168 -0.70 6.72 0.57
CA VAL A 168 -1.88 5.88 0.49
C VAL A 168 -2.57 5.84 1.85
N TYR A 169 -3.72 6.46 1.94
CA TYR A 169 -4.56 6.46 3.13
C TYR A 169 -5.56 5.31 3.07
N VAL A 170 -5.44 4.35 3.95
CA VAL A 170 -6.28 3.15 3.96
C VAL A 170 -7.49 3.38 4.85
N CYS A 171 -8.69 3.26 4.26
CA CYS A 171 -9.97 3.21 4.96
C CYS A 171 -10.54 1.80 4.85
N ARG A 172 -11.25 1.34 5.87
CA ARG A 172 -11.91 0.03 5.84
C ARG A 172 -13.42 0.19 5.80
N ALA A 173 -14.06 -0.41 4.79
CA ALA A 173 -15.51 -0.44 4.66
C ALA A 173 -16.17 -1.07 5.90
N ASP A 174 -17.29 -0.51 6.34
CA ASP A 174 -18.05 -0.94 7.53
C ASP A 174 -17.22 -0.85 8.85
N TYR A 175 -16.09 -0.10 8.87
CA TYR A 175 -15.21 0.03 10.03
C TYR A 175 -14.74 1.49 10.27
N THR A 176 -14.20 2.16 9.24
CA THR A 176 -13.76 3.56 9.33
C THR A 176 -14.98 4.46 9.51
N HIS A 177 -14.98 5.31 10.53
CA HIS A 177 -16.07 6.24 10.81
C HIS A 177 -16.13 7.37 9.79
N LYS A 178 -17.33 7.89 9.53
CA LYS A 178 -17.50 9.00 8.57
C LYS A 178 -16.77 10.28 9.03
N SER A 179 -16.71 10.54 10.32
CA SER A 179 -15.95 11.65 10.90
C SER A 179 -14.45 11.58 10.58
N ASP A 180 -13.91 10.38 10.36
CA ASP A 180 -12.48 10.22 10.06
C ASP A 180 -12.12 10.73 8.65
N TYR A 181 -13.12 10.90 7.77
CA TYR A 181 -12.91 11.53 6.46
C TYR A 181 -12.62 13.03 6.55
N GLU A 182 -13.03 13.71 7.63
CA GLU A 182 -12.67 15.10 7.90
C GLU A 182 -11.16 15.23 8.06
N LEU A 183 -10.54 14.31 8.81
CA LEU A 183 -9.08 14.25 8.95
C LEU A 183 -8.37 14.08 7.60
N ILE A 184 -8.91 13.27 6.68
CA ILE A 184 -8.32 13.09 5.34
C ILE A 184 -8.36 14.42 4.56
N ASN A 185 -9.48 15.14 4.65
CA ASN A 185 -9.63 16.44 3.99
C ASN A 185 -8.67 17.49 4.57
N GLU A 186 -8.51 17.53 5.90
CA GLU A 186 -7.54 18.40 6.58
C GLU A 186 -6.11 18.09 6.14
N LEU A 187 -5.72 16.81 6.14
CA LEU A 187 -4.39 16.37 5.73
C LEU A 187 -4.07 16.72 4.28
N LYS A 188 -5.09 16.66 3.42
CA LYS A 188 -4.96 17.06 2.01
C LYS A 188 -4.86 18.57 1.86
N HIS A 189 -5.71 19.34 2.56
CA HIS A 189 -5.72 20.79 2.52
C HIS A 189 -4.41 21.38 3.03
N ASP A 190 -3.87 20.81 4.10
CA ASP A 190 -2.63 21.26 4.73
C ASP A 190 -1.36 20.73 4.05
N GLU A 191 -1.50 19.98 2.94
CA GLU A 191 -0.41 19.34 2.18
C GLU A 191 0.55 18.50 3.05
N LYS A 192 0.05 17.99 4.18
CA LYS A 192 0.86 17.22 5.15
C LYS A 192 1.23 15.81 4.69
N LEU A 193 0.53 15.31 3.67
CA LEU A 193 0.79 14.03 3.03
C LEU A 193 0.95 14.25 1.51
N PRO A 194 2.14 13.99 0.93
CA PRO A 194 2.37 14.20 -0.50
C PRO A 194 1.50 13.27 -1.35
N ASN A 195 0.96 13.81 -2.44
CA ASN A 195 0.16 13.08 -3.45
C ASN A 195 -0.86 12.11 -2.82
N LEU A 196 -1.66 12.62 -1.86
CA LEU A 196 -2.57 11.81 -1.05
C LEU A 196 -3.66 11.12 -1.90
N CYS A 197 -3.73 9.80 -1.80
CA CYS A 197 -4.82 9.00 -2.34
C CYS A 197 -5.46 8.11 -1.26
N THR A 198 -6.72 7.74 -1.46
CA THR A 198 -7.47 6.88 -0.54
C THR A 198 -7.66 5.49 -1.13
N LEU A 199 -7.37 4.45 -0.33
CA LEU A 199 -7.61 3.05 -0.65
C LEU A 199 -8.69 2.50 0.28
N ILE A 200 -9.79 2.02 -0.30
CA ILE A 200 -10.89 1.40 0.49
C ILE A 200 -10.67 -0.11 0.54
N ASN A 201 -10.43 -0.62 1.74
CA ASN A 201 -10.21 -2.03 2.04
C ASN A 201 -11.49 -2.69 2.58
N GLY A 202 -11.59 -4.02 2.44
CA GLY A 202 -12.64 -4.82 3.09
C GLY A 202 -14.04 -4.64 2.50
N ILE A 203 -14.17 -4.23 1.24
CA ILE A 203 -15.47 -4.11 0.57
C ILE A 203 -16.11 -5.50 0.45
N ASN A 204 -17.31 -5.66 1.03
CA ASN A 204 -18.10 -6.90 0.87
C ASN A 204 -18.79 -6.89 -0.50
N MET A 205 -18.32 -7.78 -1.39
CA MET A 205 -18.84 -7.87 -2.77
C MET A 205 -20.24 -8.49 -2.83
N ASP A 206 -20.68 -9.25 -1.81
CA ASP A 206 -22.01 -9.84 -1.78
C ASP A 206 -23.11 -8.79 -1.50
N LYS A 207 -22.79 -7.75 -0.73
CA LYS A 207 -23.64 -6.57 -0.53
C LYS A 207 -23.83 -5.74 -1.82
N ARG A 208 -23.00 -5.96 -2.85
CA ARG A 208 -23.04 -5.29 -4.15
C ARG A 208 -24.33 -5.60 -4.94
N LYS A 209 -24.96 -6.76 -4.70
CA LYS A 209 -26.21 -7.16 -5.35
C LYS A 209 -27.40 -6.31 -4.91
N ASN A 210 -27.31 -5.58 -3.80
CA ASN A 210 -28.39 -4.76 -3.22
C ASN A 210 -28.25 -3.24 -3.47
N GLY A 211 -27.60 -2.82 -4.55
CA GLY A 211 -27.72 -1.43 -5.03
C GLY A 211 -26.73 -0.40 -4.42
N TYR A 212 -25.86 -0.75 -3.50
CA TYR A 212 -24.80 0.16 -3.03
C TYR A 212 -23.58 0.11 -3.97
N TYR A 213 -23.71 0.83 -5.09
CA TYR A 213 -22.65 0.93 -6.10
C TYR A 213 -21.75 2.11 -5.79
N TYR A 214 -20.57 1.90 -5.24
CA TYR A 214 -19.49 2.88 -5.27
C TYR A 214 -19.02 3.06 -6.72
N GLY A 215 -19.41 4.14 -7.30
CA GLY A 215 -19.26 4.89 -8.52
C GLY A 215 -18.14 4.62 -9.54
N TYR A 216 -17.70 3.42 -9.82
CA TYR A 216 -16.83 3.14 -10.99
C TYR A 216 -17.61 2.71 -12.24
N GLY A 217 -18.95 2.69 -12.19
CA GLY A 217 -19.81 2.23 -13.29
C GLY A 217 -20.53 3.31 -14.08
N LYS A 218 -20.28 4.60 -13.86
CA LYS A 218 -21.07 5.69 -14.49
C LYS A 218 -20.40 6.36 -15.70
N TYR A 219 -19.18 5.96 -16.07
CA TYR A 219 -18.52 6.48 -17.29
C TYR A 219 -18.89 5.72 -18.57
N GLY A 220 -19.75 4.71 -18.48
CA GLY A 220 -20.21 3.92 -19.64
C GLY A 220 -21.53 4.37 -20.28
N LYS A 221 -22.09 5.55 -19.92
CA LYS A 221 -23.44 5.97 -20.39
C LYS A 221 -23.50 7.29 -21.16
N TYR A 222 -22.38 7.76 -21.69
CA TYR A 222 -22.34 8.81 -22.70
C TYR A 222 -21.90 8.23 -24.06
N GLY A 223 -22.84 7.65 -24.77
CA GLY A 223 -22.62 7.09 -26.09
C GLY A 223 -23.89 6.59 -26.73
N LYS A 224 -24.98 7.36 -26.62
CA LYS A 224 -26.21 7.08 -27.35
C LYS A 224 -26.57 8.29 -28.22
N TYR A 225 -25.74 8.53 -29.25
CA TYR A 225 -26.16 9.17 -30.48
C TYR A 225 -25.83 8.20 -31.62
N GLY A 226 -26.89 7.74 -32.24
CA GLY A 226 -26.86 6.76 -33.29
C GLY A 226 -26.31 7.31 -34.59
N TYR A 227 -25.71 6.44 -35.38
CA TYR A 227 -25.94 6.30 -36.80
C TYR A 227 -25.71 4.82 -37.14
N GLY A 228 -26.71 4.24 -37.72
CA GLY A 228 -26.77 2.82 -38.02
C GLY A 228 -25.81 2.41 -39.14
N LYS A 229 -25.39 1.17 -39.11
CA LYS A 229 -25.56 0.14 -40.13
C LYS A 229 -24.93 -1.16 -39.68
N LYS A 230 -25.71 -2.21 -39.85
CA LYS A 230 -25.42 -3.64 -39.74
C LYS A 230 -24.04 -4.03 -40.30
N TYR A 231 -23.28 -4.82 -39.51
CA TYR A 231 -22.64 -6.06 -39.99
C TYR A 231 -22.37 -6.90 -38.71
N GLY A 232 -23.02 -8.06 -38.64
CA GLY A 232 -22.87 -9.01 -37.57
C GLY A 232 -21.71 -9.96 -37.84
N TYR A 233 -20.94 -10.28 -36.78
CA TYR A 233 -20.25 -11.55 -36.62
C TYR A 233 -20.40 -11.92 -35.15
N GLY A 234 -21.29 -12.85 -34.87
CA GLY A 234 -21.47 -13.42 -33.57
C GLY A 234 -20.51 -14.59 -33.36
N TYR A 235 -19.80 -14.62 -32.25
CA TYR A 235 -19.30 -15.83 -31.65
C TYR A 235 -19.98 -16.01 -30.32
N GLY A 236 -21.08 -16.74 -30.34
CA GLY A 236 -21.79 -17.20 -29.15
C GLY A 236 -21.26 -18.57 -28.74
N TYR A 237 -20.71 -18.69 -27.52
CA TYR A 237 -20.60 -19.98 -26.85
C TYR A 237 -21.83 -20.15 -25.97
N GLY A 238 -22.83 -20.87 -26.51
CA GLY A 238 -23.99 -21.33 -25.75
C GLY A 238 -23.69 -22.69 -25.13
N TYR A 239 -23.84 -22.80 -23.81
CA TYR A 239 -24.02 -24.07 -23.13
C TYR A 239 -25.51 -24.36 -23.03
N GLY A 240 -25.94 -25.37 -23.79
CA GLY A 240 -27.30 -25.87 -23.79
C GLY A 240 -27.66 -26.53 -22.44
N LYS A 241 -28.85 -26.22 -21.96
CA LYS A 241 -29.53 -27.00 -20.92
C LYS A 241 -30.34 -28.08 -21.63
N ASP A 242 -30.00 -29.33 -21.43
CA ASP A 242 -30.87 -30.47 -21.74
C ASP A 242 -31.94 -30.61 -20.67
N ASN A 243 -33.19 -30.41 -21.05
CA ASN A 243 -34.36 -30.90 -20.38
C ASN A 243 -34.69 -32.29 -20.94
N LYS A 244 -34.73 -33.31 -20.09
CA LYS A 244 -35.53 -34.49 -20.33
C LYS A 244 -36.10 -35.06 -19.02
N LYS A 245 -37.45 -35.04 -19.01
CA LYS A 245 -38.42 -35.92 -18.34
C LYS A 245 -38.21 -36.25 -16.86
#